data_a85a1cd0888f70f7a636f4b4a62ee5b1
#
_entry.id   a85a1cd0888f70f7a636f4b4a62ee5b1
#
_cell.length_a   1.000
_cell.length_b   1.000
_cell.length_c   1.000
_cell.angle_alpha   90.00
_cell.angle_beta   90.00
_cell.angle_gamma   90.00
#
_symmetry.space_group_name_H-M   'P 1'
#
loop_
_entity.id
_entity.type
_entity.pdbx_description
1 polymer ?
#
loop_
_entity_poly.entity_id
_entity_poly.type
_entity_poly.pdbx_seq_one_letter_code
_entity_poly.pdbx_strand_id
1 'polypeptide(L)'
;MSEQKGMFGASGTGDTSGYGGLERSTYSPTSASRPYGSYFDDVADELEKAFPEFSDAIEKVVVDRGELTLHIKRDRLFDVAKTLRDTETLRFEVCLGVSGVHYPADKDRELHAVYELLSMTHNRRLRLEVSTSESDPHIPSLV
;
A
#
# COMPACT_ATOMS: atom_id res chain seq x y z
N MET A 1 15.88 -7.78 3.27
CA MET A 1 16.37 -6.41 3.09
C MET A 1 17.32 -6.37 1.90
N SER A 2 17.09 -5.50 0.95
CA SER A 2 18.07 -5.21 -0.09
C SER A 2 18.96 -4.07 0.38
N GLU A 3 20.27 -4.26 0.33
CA GLU A 3 21.23 -3.20 0.59
C GLU A 3 21.59 -2.53 -0.73
N GLN A 4 21.45 -1.23 -0.79
CA GLN A 4 21.88 -0.44 -1.92
C GLN A 4 23.15 0.32 -1.53
N LYS A 5 24.19 0.18 -2.32
CA LYS A 5 25.45 0.89 -2.13
C LYS A 5 25.55 2.06 -3.10
N GLY A 6 26.02 3.19 -2.60
CA GLY A 6 26.24 4.39 -3.39
C GLY A 6 25.14 5.44 -3.24
N MET A 7 25.43 6.64 -3.76
CA MET A 7 24.49 7.75 -3.76
C MET A 7 23.39 7.48 -4.78
N PHE A 8 22.12 7.76 -4.41
CA PHE A 8 20.96 7.53 -5.27
C PHE A 8 20.79 6.09 -5.76
N GLY A 9 21.25 5.12 -4.96
CA GLY A 9 21.11 3.70 -5.29
C GLY A 9 22.08 3.17 -6.35
N ALA A 10 23.04 3.96 -6.80
CA ALA A 10 24.06 3.50 -7.71
C ALA A 10 25.04 2.57 -6.99
N SER A 11 25.20 1.34 -7.50
CA SER A 11 26.17 0.39 -6.98
C SER A 11 27.32 0.18 -8.00
N GLY A 12 28.53 0.04 -7.49
CA GLY A 12 29.69 -0.25 -8.34
C GLY A 12 30.12 0.90 -9.26
N THR A 13 29.77 2.13 -8.93
CA THR A 13 30.20 3.31 -9.68
C THR A 13 31.58 3.76 -9.25
N GLY A 14 32.31 4.38 -10.15
CA GLY A 14 33.56 5.07 -9.86
C GLY A 14 33.35 6.41 -9.15
N ASP A 15 32.34 6.51 -8.29
CA ASP A 15 31.99 7.73 -7.56
C ASP A 15 33.13 8.11 -6.61
N THR A 16 33.75 9.23 -6.88
CA THR A 16 34.84 9.79 -6.05
C THR A 16 34.39 10.86 -5.08
N SER A 17 33.07 11.07 -4.94
CA SER A 17 32.50 12.08 -4.06
C SER A 17 32.72 11.82 -2.57
N GLY A 18 33.18 10.63 -2.20
CA GLY A 18 33.30 10.17 -0.81
C GLY A 18 32.05 9.52 -0.24
N TYR A 19 30.95 9.50 -1.01
CA TYR A 19 29.70 8.88 -0.60
C TYR A 19 29.43 7.53 -1.25
N GLY A 20 30.34 7.05 -2.10
CA GLY A 20 30.20 5.78 -2.82
C GLY A 20 30.13 4.54 -1.93
N GLY A 21 30.61 4.63 -0.68
CA GLY A 21 30.50 3.55 0.32
C GLY A 21 29.24 3.63 1.18
N LEU A 22 28.32 4.56 0.93
CA LEU A 22 27.11 4.69 1.71
C LEU A 22 26.20 3.48 1.50
N GLU A 23 25.96 2.73 2.55
CA GLU A 23 25.03 1.63 2.56
C GLU A 23 23.67 2.09 3.10
N ARG A 24 22.60 1.83 2.37
CA ARG A 24 21.24 2.12 2.82
C ARG A 24 20.51 0.81 3.04
N SER A 25 20.04 0.61 4.25
CA SER A 25 19.11 -0.47 4.53
C SER A 25 17.72 -0.09 4.06
N THR A 26 17.08 -0.96 3.29
CA THR A 26 15.69 -0.78 2.89
C THR A 26 14.79 -1.51 3.88
N TYR A 27 13.97 -0.76 4.58
CA TYR A 27 12.96 -1.29 5.46
C TYR A 27 11.70 -1.63 4.66
N SER A 28 11.21 -2.85 4.80
CA SER A 28 9.94 -3.26 4.22
C SER A 28 9.07 -3.85 5.33
N PRO A 29 7.94 -3.23 5.65
CA PRO A 29 7.06 -3.72 6.69
C PRO A 29 6.46 -5.07 6.29
N THR A 30 6.37 -5.96 7.28
CA THR A 30 5.77 -7.29 7.13
C THR A 30 4.27 -7.26 7.36
N SER A 31 3.59 -8.33 6.94
CA SER A 31 2.16 -8.49 7.19
C SER A 31 1.87 -8.48 8.70
N ALA A 32 0.85 -7.73 9.08
CA ALA A 32 0.33 -7.70 10.43
C ALA A 32 -0.67 -8.83 10.65
N SER A 33 -0.80 -9.25 11.90
CA SER A 33 -1.84 -10.18 12.36
C SER A 33 -2.72 -9.49 13.38
N ARG A 34 -3.96 -9.96 13.51
CA ARG A 34 -4.89 -9.43 14.51
C ARG A 34 -4.40 -9.72 15.94
N PRO A 35 -4.65 -8.84 16.89
CA PRO A 35 -5.31 -7.54 16.77
C PRO A 35 -4.38 -6.48 16.17
N TYR A 36 -4.94 -5.64 15.27
CA TYR A 36 -4.17 -4.56 14.63
C TYR A 36 -4.02 -3.34 15.53
N GLY A 37 -4.95 -3.15 16.47
CA GLY A 37 -4.98 -2.01 17.38
C GLY A 37 -5.71 -0.79 16.82
N SER A 38 -5.92 0.21 17.70
CA SER A 38 -6.66 1.43 17.35
C SER A 38 -8.01 1.12 16.69
N TYR A 39 -8.43 1.90 15.71
CA TYR A 39 -9.65 1.67 14.92
C TYR A 39 -9.46 0.64 13.78
N PHE A 40 -8.28 0.08 13.62
CA PHE A 40 -7.92 -0.76 12.47
C PHE A 40 -8.71 -2.08 12.45
N ASP A 41 -8.93 -2.68 13.60
CA ASP A 41 -9.75 -3.88 13.70
C ASP A 41 -11.20 -3.60 13.31
N ASP A 42 -11.76 -2.46 13.74
CA ASP A 42 -13.11 -2.04 13.38
C ASP A 42 -13.25 -1.86 11.86
N VAL A 43 -12.28 -1.22 11.24
CA VAL A 43 -12.26 -1.03 9.78
C VAL A 43 -12.22 -2.38 9.06
N ALA A 44 -11.36 -3.28 9.49
CA ALA A 44 -11.24 -4.61 8.89
C ALA A 44 -12.52 -5.41 9.07
N ASP A 45 -13.11 -5.41 10.26
CA ASP A 45 -14.35 -6.13 10.55
C ASP A 45 -15.54 -5.62 9.74
N GLU A 46 -15.70 -4.29 9.65
CA GLU A 46 -16.77 -3.69 8.87
C GLU A 46 -16.58 -3.92 7.37
N LEU A 47 -15.35 -3.91 6.89
CA LEU A 47 -15.06 -4.22 5.50
C LEU A 47 -15.35 -5.71 5.19
N GLU A 48 -14.98 -6.63 6.08
CA GLU A 48 -15.30 -8.05 5.91
C GLU A 48 -16.82 -8.30 5.84
N LYS A 49 -17.59 -7.58 6.65
CA LYS A 49 -19.06 -7.68 6.62
C LYS A 49 -19.65 -7.12 5.31
N ALA A 50 -19.14 -5.98 4.87
CA ALA A 50 -19.65 -5.29 3.70
C ALA A 50 -19.17 -5.91 2.38
N PHE A 51 -18.02 -6.56 2.40
CA PHE A 51 -17.38 -7.19 1.25
C PHE A 51 -17.05 -8.67 1.54
N PRO A 52 -17.98 -9.60 1.24
CA PRO A 52 -17.82 -11.01 1.58
C PRO A 52 -16.58 -11.68 0.97
N GLU A 53 -16.08 -11.15 -0.13
CA GLU A 53 -14.87 -11.65 -0.81
C GLU A 53 -13.58 -11.02 -0.28
N PHE A 54 -13.59 -10.49 0.94
CA PHE A 54 -12.46 -9.83 1.57
C PHE A 54 -11.17 -10.66 1.50
N SER A 55 -11.25 -11.93 1.87
CA SER A 55 -10.08 -12.83 1.88
C SER A 55 -9.49 -13.07 0.50
N ASP A 56 -10.32 -12.98 -0.55
CA ASP A 56 -9.86 -13.12 -1.93
C ASP A 56 -9.29 -11.80 -2.49
N ALA A 57 -9.83 -10.68 -2.05
CA ALA A 57 -9.44 -9.36 -2.56
C ALA A 57 -8.20 -8.78 -1.86
N ILE A 58 -8.04 -9.04 -0.57
CA ILE A 58 -6.95 -8.50 0.25
C ILE A 58 -5.79 -9.49 0.31
N GLU A 59 -4.65 -9.08 -0.22
CA GLU A 59 -3.44 -9.92 -0.23
C GLU A 59 -2.76 -9.96 1.13
N LYS A 60 -2.64 -8.78 1.77
CA LYS A 60 -2.08 -8.65 3.11
C LYS A 60 -2.53 -7.34 3.75
N VAL A 61 -2.45 -7.31 5.07
CA VAL A 61 -2.68 -6.11 5.88
C VAL A 61 -1.36 -5.71 6.52
N VAL A 62 -1.02 -4.45 6.45
CA VAL A 62 0.19 -3.89 7.07
C VAL A 62 -0.21 -2.81 8.06
N VAL A 63 0.32 -2.89 9.27
CA VAL A 63 0.25 -1.83 10.27
C VAL A 63 1.66 -1.37 10.56
N ASP A 64 1.96 -0.16 10.18
CA ASP A 64 3.30 0.41 10.35
C ASP A 64 3.21 1.88 10.68
N ARG A 65 3.95 2.32 11.68
CA ARG A 65 4.04 3.73 12.10
C ARG A 65 2.67 4.39 12.34
N GLY A 66 1.72 3.64 12.90
CA GLY A 66 0.38 4.13 13.19
C GLY A 66 -0.54 4.26 11.98
N GLU A 67 -0.21 3.64 10.87
CA GLU A 67 -1.01 3.62 9.65
C GLU A 67 -1.43 2.22 9.25
N LEU A 68 -2.66 2.10 8.78
CA LEU A 68 -3.21 0.86 8.24
C LEU A 68 -3.12 0.89 6.71
N THR A 69 -2.50 -0.13 6.14
CA THR A 69 -2.42 -0.31 4.70
C THR A 69 -3.02 -1.66 4.30
N LEU A 70 -3.95 -1.65 3.36
CA LEU A 70 -4.51 -2.84 2.76
C LEU A 70 -3.88 -3.03 1.37
N HIS A 71 -3.18 -4.14 1.18
CA HIS A 71 -2.69 -4.54 -0.12
C HIS A 71 -3.79 -5.31 -0.86
N ILE A 72 -4.24 -4.77 -1.98
CA ILE A 72 -5.42 -5.24 -2.69
C ILE A 72 -5.01 -5.77 -4.06
N LYS A 73 -5.66 -6.85 -4.49
CA LYS A 73 -5.50 -7.35 -5.85
C LYS A 73 -6.02 -6.32 -6.85
N ARG A 74 -5.30 -6.13 -7.94
CA ARG A 74 -5.59 -5.13 -8.97
C ARG A 74 -7.02 -5.19 -9.51
N ASP A 75 -7.52 -6.37 -9.76
CA ASP A 75 -8.86 -6.62 -10.31
C ASP A 75 -9.99 -6.39 -9.30
N ARG A 76 -9.67 -6.25 -8.02
CA ARG A 76 -10.63 -6.00 -6.94
C ARG A 76 -10.58 -4.58 -6.39
N LEU A 77 -9.64 -3.77 -6.86
CA LEU A 77 -9.42 -2.42 -6.33
C LEU A 77 -10.69 -1.56 -6.37
N PHE A 78 -11.37 -1.52 -7.52
CA PHE A 78 -12.55 -0.68 -7.69
C PHE A 78 -13.68 -1.09 -6.74
N ASP A 79 -13.96 -2.39 -6.63
CA ASP A 79 -15.03 -2.90 -5.78
C ASP A 79 -14.78 -2.64 -4.30
N VAL A 80 -13.54 -2.86 -3.85
CA VAL A 80 -13.14 -2.57 -2.47
C VAL A 80 -13.22 -1.07 -2.17
N ALA A 81 -12.71 -0.22 -3.06
CA ALA A 81 -12.75 1.22 -2.88
C ALA A 81 -14.18 1.76 -2.85
N LYS A 82 -15.05 1.24 -3.72
CA LYS A 82 -16.47 1.58 -3.72
C LYS A 82 -17.16 1.17 -2.42
N THR A 83 -16.89 -0.03 -1.93
CA THR A 83 -17.42 -0.51 -0.65
C THR A 83 -16.96 0.36 0.51
N LEU A 84 -15.68 0.73 0.55
CA LEU A 84 -15.11 1.62 1.57
C LEU A 84 -15.80 3.00 1.57
N ARG A 85 -16.12 3.52 0.39
CA ARG A 85 -16.79 4.81 0.25
C ARG A 85 -18.26 4.75 0.67
N ASP A 86 -18.99 3.74 0.20
CA ASP A 86 -20.45 3.68 0.29
C ASP A 86 -20.98 3.09 1.60
N THR A 87 -20.18 2.29 2.31
CA THR A 87 -20.58 1.68 3.58
C THR A 87 -20.63 2.71 4.70
N GLU A 88 -21.77 2.84 5.36
CA GLU A 88 -22.01 3.86 6.37
C GLU A 88 -21.01 3.84 7.53
N THR A 89 -20.61 2.67 7.98
CA THR A 89 -19.66 2.50 9.08
C THR A 89 -18.20 2.74 8.66
N LEU A 90 -17.91 2.83 7.37
CA LEU A 90 -16.58 3.07 6.81
C LEU A 90 -16.43 4.49 6.28
N ARG A 91 -17.22 4.88 5.29
CA ARG A 91 -17.27 6.25 4.75
C ARG A 91 -15.90 6.85 4.41
N PHE A 92 -15.06 6.10 3.71
CA PHE A 92 -13.82 6.65 3.16
C PHE A 92 -14.11 7.40 1.86
N GLU A 93 -14.75 8.55 2.00
CA GLU A 93 -15.27 9.34 0.89
C GLU A 93 -14.26 10.27 0.24
N VAL A 94 -13.12 10.50 0.88
CA VAL A 94 -12.10 11.42 0.36
C VAL A 94 -10.84 10.66 -0.04
N CYS A 95 -10.42 10.83 -1.29
CA CYS A 95 -9.10 10.41 -1.75
C CYS A 95 -8.15 11.61 -1.66
N LEU A 96 -7.20 11.57 -0.74
CA LEU A 96 -6.24 12.65 -0.53
C LEU A 96 -5.18 12.71 -1.60
N GLY A 97 -4.87 11.59 -2.21
CA GLY A 97 -3.87 11.52 -3.26
C GLY A 97 -3.62 10.10 -3.73
N VAL A 98 -3.02 10.00 -4.89
CA VAL A 98 -2.55 8.75 -5.49
C VAL A 98 -1.09 8.91 -5.84
N SER A 99 -0.26 7.99 -5.40
CA SER A 99 1.18 8.01 -5.64
C SER A 99 1.62 6.72 -6.35
N GLY A 100 2.56 6.86 -7.28
CA GLY A 100 3.23 5.73 -7.90
C GLY A 100 4.56 5.44 -7.21
N VAL A 101 4.87 4.18 -6.99
CA VAL A 101 6.15 3.75 -6.43
C VAL A 101 6.74 2.64 -7.28
N HIS A 102 8.03 2.70 -7.53
CA HIS A 102 8.77 1.69 -8.28
C HIS A 102 9.69 0.89 -7.35
N TYR A 103 9.50 -0.43 -7.34
CA TYR A 103 10.31 -1.38 -6.59
C TYR A 103 10.99 -2.36 -7.55
N PRO A 104 12.13 -2.01 -8.16
CA PRO A 104 12.75 -2.83 -9.21
C PRO A 104 13.11 -4.27 -8.78
N ALA A 105 13.33 -4.48 -7.48
CA ALA A 105 13.68 -5.79 -6.93
C ALA A 105 12.46 -6.68 -6.65
N ASP A 106 11.24 -6.14 -6.69
CA ASP A 106 10.01 -6.88 -6.45
C ASP A 106 9.47 -7.44 -7.77
N LYS A 107 10.07 -8.51 -8.21
CA LYS A 107 9.80 -9.11 -9.52
C LYS A 107 8.32 -9.42 -9.71
N ASP A 108 7.80 -9.08 -10.90
CA ASP A 108 6.41 -9.19 -11.33
C ASP A 108 5.44 -8.25 -10.57
N ARG A 109 5.95 -7.41 -9.68
CA ARG A 109 5.19 -6.46 -8.86
C ARG A 109 5.96 -5.14 -8.71
N GLU A 110 6.70 -4.75 -9.71
CA GLU A 110 7.64 -3.64 -9.64
C GLU A 110 6.94 -2.28 -9.47
N LEU A 111 5.75 -2.14 -10.03
CA LEU A 111 4.98 -0.91 -9.99
C LEU A 111 3.86 -0.97 -8.96
N HIS A 112 3.83 0.00 -8.07
CA HIS A 112 2.80 0.12 -7.05
C HIS A 112 2.05 1.43 -7.20
N ALA A 113 0.74 1.40 -6.99
CA ALA A 113 -0.09 2.58 -6.80
C ALA A 113 -0.57 2.61 -5.35
N VAL A 114 -0.39 3.74 -4.70
CA VAL A 114 -0.75 3.96 -3.30
C VAL A 114 -1.83 5.02 -3.24
N TYR A 115 -2.96 4.69 -2.60
CA TYR A 115 -4.12 5.56 -2.44
C TYR A 115 -4.26 5.95 -0.98
N GLU A 116 -4.23 7.23 -0.71
CA GLU A 116 -4.44 7.77 0.64
C GLU A 116 -5.91 8.16 0.80
N LEU A 117 -6.63 7.44 1.64
CA LEU A 117 -8.06 7.65 1.86
C LEU A 117 -8.33 8.26 3.24
N LEU A 118 -9.33 9.10 3.31
CA LEU A 118 -9.80 9.74 4.53
C LEU A 118 -11.31 9.57 4.67
N SER A 119 -11.74 9.12 5.84
CA SER A 119 -13.12 9.26 6.28
C SER A 119 -13.26 10.53 7.11
N MET A 120 -13.94 11.52 6.57
CA MET A 120 -14.25 12.74 7.34
C MET A 120 -15.32 12.46 8.40
N THR A 121 -16.26 11.59 8.09
CA THR A 121 -17.34 11.21 9.02
C THR A 121 -16.79 10.59 10.32
N HIS A 122 -15.82 9.70 10.21
CA HIS A 122 -15.27 8.98 11.36
C HIS A 122 -13.88 9.47 11.77
N ASN A 123 -13.30 10.44 11.06
CA ASN A 123 -11.95 10.95 11.26
C ASN A 123 -10.90 9.82 11.29
N ARG A 124 -10.92 9.00 10.24
CA ARG A 124 -10.03 7.83 10.10
C ARG A 124 -9.30 7.89 8.78
N ARG A 125 -8.08 7.40 8.77
CA ARG A 125 -7.25 7.28 7.57
C ARG A 125 -6.99 5.83 7.23
N LEU A 126 -6.88 5.56 5.95
CA LEU A 126 -6.60 4.24 5.40
C LEU A 126 -5.77 4.39 4.14
N ARG A 127 -4.82 3.51 3.97
CA ARG A 127 -4.03 3.43 2.73
C ARG A 127 -4.39 2.16 1.98
N LEU A 128 -4.59 2.27 0.67
CA LEU A 128 -4.69 1.12 -0.22
C LEU A 128 -3.44 1.05 -1.08
N GLU A 129 -2.92 -0.14 -1.29
CA GLU A 129 -1.76 -0.36 -2.15
C GLU A 129 -2.04 -1.49 -3.12
N VAL A 130 -1.78 -1.23 -4.40
CA VAL A 130 -1.98 -2.18 -5.50
C VAL A 130 -0.69 -2.29 -6.28
N SER A 131 -0.32 -3.50 -6.65
CA SER A 131 0.88 -3.74 -7.45
C SER A 131 0.54 -4.30 -8.81
N THR A 132 1.40 -4.01 -9.77
CA THR A 132 1.36 -4.59 -11.11
C THR A 132 2.77 -4.77 -11.66
N SER A 133 2.90 -5.58 -12.70
CA SER A 133 4.16 -5.81 -13.38
C SER A 133 4.48 -4.70 -14.38
N GLU A 134 5.76 -4.44 -14.61
CA GLU A 134 6.23 -3.56 -15.69
C GLU A 134 5.79 -4.04 -17.07
N SER A 135 5.55 -5.33 -17.23
CA SER A 135 5.07 -5.92 -18.48
C SER A 135 3.59 -5.62 -18.77
N ASP A 136 2.82 -5.29 -17.74
CA ASP A 136 1.41 -4.91 -17.83
C ASP A 136 1.12 -3.76 -16.86
N PRO A 137 1.58 -2.54 -17.16
CA PRO A 137 1.53 -1.40 -16.24
C PRO A 137 0.15 -0.74 -16.20
N HIS A 138 -0.89 -1.54 -15.97
CA HIS A 138 -2.27 -1.05 -15.92
C HIS A 138 -2.89 -1.27 -14.56
N ILE A 139 -3.48 -0.22 -13.99
CA ILE A 139 -4.29 -0.27 -12.78
C ILE A 139 -5.60 0.45 -13.06
N PRO A 140 -6.77 -0.15 -12.72
CA PRO A 140 -8.06 0.47 -12.95
C PRO A 140 -8.19 1.82 -12.24
N SER A 141 -8.85 2.77 -12.90
CA SER A 141 -9.17 4.07 -12.31
C SER A 141 -10.26 3.94 -11.24
N LEU A 142 -10.19 4.77 -10.20
CA LEU A 142 -11.25 4.91 -9.20
C LEU A 142 -12.26 6.02 -9.54
N VAL A 143 -12.07 6.67 -10.65
CA VAL A 143 -12.97 7.74 -11.13
C VAL A 143 -14.14 7.15 -11.91
#